data_1f9d39adc19be2506be7680586f02855
#
_entry.id   1f9d39adc19be2506be7680586f02855
#
_cell.length_a   1.000
_cell.length_b   1.000
_cell.length_c   1.000
_cell.angle_alpha   90.00
_cell.angle_beta   90.00
_cell.angle_gamma   90.00
#
_symmetry.space_group_name_H-M   'P 1'
#
loop_
_entity.id
_entity.type
_entity.pdbx_description
1 polymer ?
#
loop_
_entity_poly.entity_id
_entity_poly.type
_entity_poly.pdbx_seq_one_letter_code
_entity_poly.pdbx_strand_id
1 'polypeptide(L)'
;MKKTVLGAAALLLAAACQPTEQEERSLNVSPTELSFTAVGAASQTVTVTANNVTWEYTVPAVSQEWLSVTQQGTTLTVSVSDNQLAEERIGQIRIDATDNSKLPARSVTVRQEANPEPPQVSLSVEPASLTFPAEGAAHQQVTVTAEPESMEWRAESDDDAQGWVTLTQEKGQLTVAVSDNPETRRRTGKVVVTPQHTAASPKAIVIVQEAKVLPPSLSADTEGPIAWEYDNDTGTVINIAAVNVQWSAKAVDDDGSTLPWLSVYQAEDYINAVPQRNTDSAPRSGFIVITADREEVAELRIPVSQGGAPDHLSTLTGDLDLMTLDFDHGYSTLMPYAPDDTMIPVSTWDINILTDGVTPSMGGIEGSGHRLHFMPVTERIEMNDDDMYILSDGEYEIVTPKPHPEDPDAIYYKDAWTIDKGTEGTTTWNKYVDFWYLEYRDNEVVGAAPVVSGTVTVTKMEGFENSYVFEFDLLDDIGNRLTGTYSGSIGLNVNGRQLPD
;
A
#
# COMPACT_ATOMS: atom_id res chain seq x y z
N MET A 1 27.09 120.18 -34.16
CA MET A 1 28.57 120.30 -34.38
C MET A 1 28.93 119.27 -35.43
N LYS A 2 29.32 119.75 -36.60
CA LYS A 2 30.53 119.45 -37.38
C LYS A 2 30.79 117.94 -37.57
N LYS A 3 31.03 117.28 -38.67
CA LYS A 3 31.55 117.68 -40.02
C LYS A 3 31.42 116.47 -40.91
N THR A 4 30.96 116.52 -42.16
CA THR A 4 31.76 116.58 -43.38
C THR A 4 32.68 115.33 -43.57
N VAL A 5 32.83 114.51 -44.65
CA VAL A 5 32.97 114.83 -46.06
C VAL A 5 33.25 113.48 -46.81
N LEU A 6 32.84 113.42 -48.11
CA LEU A 6 33.45 112.80 -49.30
C LEU A 6 33.53 111.24 -49.28
N GLY A 7 33.13 110.43 -50.18
CA GLY A 7 33.09 110.50 -51.66
C GLY A 7 34.00 109.41 -52.21
N ALA A 8 33.43 108.45 -52.91
CA ALA A 8 34.09 107.86 -54.09
C ALA A 8 33.10 106.85 -54.76
N ALA A 9 32.93 107.08 -56.00
CA ALA A 9 32.14 106.19 -56.93
C ALA A 9 32.97 104.96 -57.27
N ALA A 10 32.37 103.80 -57.21
CA ALA A 10 32.84 102.62 -57.89
C ALA A 10 31.66 101.93 -58.62
N LEU A 11 31.84 101.79 -59.88
CA LEU A 11 31.02 101.09 -60.83
C LEU A 11 31.03 99.60 -60.50
N LEU A 12 29.89 98.95 -60.23
CA LEU A 12 29.76 97.53 -60.04
C LEU A 12 28.79 96.97 -61.01
N LEU A 13 29.24 95.98 -61.80
CA LEU A 13 28.46 95.17 -62.68
C LEU A 13 27.38 94.43 -61.84
N ALA A 14 26.11 94.50 -62.21
CA ALA A 14 25.02 93.68 -61.75
C ALA A 14 25.09 92.34 -62.43
N ALA A 15 25.54 91.30 -61.66
CA ALA A 15 25.30 89.92 -62.00
C ALA A 15 23.84 89.59 -61.60
N ALA A 16 22.96 89.37 -62.56
CA ALA A 16 21.62 88.87 -62.27
C ALA A 16 21.72 87.45 -61.76
N CYS A 17 21.48 87.23 -60.47
CA CYS A 17 21.03 85.94 -59.98
C CYS A 17 19.59 85.68 -60.41
N GLN A 18 19.38 84.79 -61.34
CA GLN A 18 18.05 84.21 -61.56
C GLN A 18 17.70 83.37 -60.33
N PRO A 19 16.53 83.51 -59.72
CA PRO A 19 16.07 82.54 -58.74
C PRO A 19 15.90 81.19 -59.43
N THR A 20 16.62 80.16 -58.98
CA THR A 20 16.34 78.77 -59.31
C THR A 20 14.94 78.49 -58.79
N GLU A 21 13.96 78.34 -59.70
CA GLU A 21 12.67 77.79 -59.32
C GLU A 21 12.94 76.48 -58.65
N GLN A 22 12.72 76.44 -57.31
CA GLN A 22 12.74 75.24 -56.55
C GLN A 22 11.48 74.49 -56.97
N GLU A 23 11.62 73.50 -57.86
CA GLU A 23 10.48 72.68 -58.27
C GLU A 23 9.78 72.18 -57.04
N GLU A 24 8.47 72.61 -56.95
CA GLU A 24 7.62 72.27 -55.76
C GLU A 24 7.39 70.76 -55.74
N ARG A 25 7.92 70.10 -54.70
CA ARG A 25 7.80 68.68 -54.50
C ARG A 25 6.58 68.42 -53.63
N SER A 26 5.73 67.52 -54.02
CA SER A 26 4.56 67.15 -53.20
C SER A 26 4.17 65.70 -53.39
N LEU A 27 3.66 65.09 -52.32
CA LEU A 27 3.08 63.75 -52.27
C LEU A 27 1.74 63.84 -51.56
N ASN A 28 0.62 63.57 -52.28
CA ASN A 28 -0.74 63.58 -51.72
C ASN A 28 -1.49 62.31 -52.15
N VAL A 29 -2.47 61.93 -51.38
CA VAL A 29 -3.36 60.79 -51.67
C VAL A 29 -4.80 61.19 -51.50
N SER A 30 -5.68 60.65 -52.33
CA SER A 30 -7.12 60.95 -52.26
C SER A 30 -7.90 59.73 -52.81
N PRO A 31 -8.87 59.23 -52.06
CA PRO A 31 -9.26 59.59 -50.72
C PRO A 31 -8.24 59.07 -49.65
N THR A 32 -8.32 59.65 -48.48
CA THR A 32 -7.47 59.21 -47.31
C THR A 32 -8.13 58.13 -46.45
N GLU A 33 -9.41 57.81 -46.77
CA GLU A 33 -10.17 56.75 -46.10
C GLU A 33 -11.04 56.02 -47.12
N LEU A 34 -11.07 54.69 -47.00
CA LEU A 34 -11.94 53.81 -47.78
C LEU A 34 -12.84 53.03 -46.85
N SER A 35 -14.08 52.88 -47.14
CA SER A 35 -15.04 52.05 -46.40
C SER A 35 -15.60 50.97 -47.31
N PHE A 36 -15.57 49.75 -46.85
CA PHE A 36 -16.02 48.57 -47.54
C PHE A 36 -17.15 47.87 -46.74
N THR A 37 -18.11 47.31 -47.45
CA THR A 37 -19.08 46.42 -46.84
C THR A 37 -18.42 45.15 -46.36
N ALA A 38 -19.04 44.44 -45.41
CA ALA A 38 -18.49 43.20 -44.85
C ALA A 38 -18.28 42.12 -45.91
N VAL A 39 -19.25 41.94 -46.79
CA VAL A 39 -19.27 40.85 -47.77
C VAL A 39 -19.52 41.46 -49.20
N GLY A 40 -18.87 40.84 -50.19
CA GLY A 40 -19.05 41.21 -51.58
C GLY A 40 -18.60 42.64 -51.94
N ALA A 41 -17.65 43.18 -51.16
CA ALA A 41 -17.19 44.58 -51.37
C ALA A 41 -16.48 44.75 -52.70
N ALA A 42 -16.96 45.73 -53.50
CA ALA A 42 -16.28 46.08 -54.72
C ALA A 42 -14.97 46.84 -54.45
N SER A 43 -13.96 46.59 -55.30
CA SER A 43 -12.69 47.32 -55.20
C SER A 43 -12.88 48.84 -55.35
N GLN A 44 -12.07 49.61 -54.64
CA GLN A 44 -12.09 51.08 -54.69
C GLN A 44 -10.70 51.58 -55.08
N THR A 45 -10.61 52.83 -55.52
CA THR A 45 -9.37 53.41 -56.02
C THR A 45 -8.90 54.57 -55.16
N VAL A 46 -7.58 54.66 -54.99
CA VAL A 46 -6.90 55.81 -54.41
C VAL A 46 -5.97 56.40 -55.45
N THR A 47 -6.03 57.67 -55.62
CA THR A 47 -5.14 58.38 -56.52
C THR A 47 -3.99 59.00 -55.74
N VAL A 48 -2.77 58.69 -56.13
CA VAL A 48 -1.55 59.31 -55.60
C VAL A 48 -1.11 60.44 -56.54
N THR A 49 -1.08 61.65 -56.05
CA THR A 49 -0.60 62.83 -56.78
C THR A 49 0.84 63.13 -56.30
N ALA A 50 1.79 62.81 -57.10
CA ALA A 50 3.22 62.98 -56.83
C ALA A 50 3.83 63.98 -57.83
N ASN A 51 4.31 65.14 -57.37
CA ASN A 51 4.97 66.15 -58.20
C ASN A 51 6.46 66.11 -57.89
N ASN A 52 7.30 65.79 -58.87
CA ASN A 52 8.73 65.71 -58.76
C ASN A 52 9.22 64.84 -57.68
N VAL A 53 8.53 63.70 -57.34
CA VAL A 53 8.88 62.67 -56.37
C VAL A 53 8.52 61.30 -56.93
N THR A 54 9.34 60.33 -56.60
CA THR A 54 9.05 58.91 -56.74
C THR A 54 8.50 58.37 -55.40
N TRP A 55 7.63 57.37 -55.48
CA TRP A 55 6.95 56.85 -54.30
C TRP A 55 6.69 55.35 -54.39
N GLU A 56 6.50 54.71 -53.23
CA GLU A 56 6.08 53.34 -53.09
C GLU A 56 4.96 53.21 -52.03
N TYR A 57 4.24 52.12 -52.02
CA TYR A 57 3.26 51.84 -51.01
C TYR A 57 3.61 50.56 -50.22
N THR A 58 3.20 50.50 -48.95
CA THR A 58 3.31 49.35 -48.11
C THR A 58 1.99 49.08 -47.40
N VAL A 59 1.63 47.80 -47.28
CA VAL A 59 0.54 47.32 -46.45
C VAL A 59 1.14 46.54 -45.28
N PRO A 60 0.85 46.87 -44.00
CA PRO A 60 1.34 46.12 -42.84
C PRO A 60 0.96 44.66 -42.92
N ALA A 61 1.83 43.76 -42.48
CA ALA A 61 1.66 42.30 -42.56
C ALA A 61 0.34 41.82 -41.95
N VAL A 62 -0.12 42.45 -40.86
CA VAL A 62 -1.39 42.14 -40.17
C VAL A 62 -2.62 42.42 -41.04
N SER A 63 -2.50 43.23 -42.08
CA SER A 63 -3.61 43.56 -42.98
C SER A 63 -3.52 42.83 -44.32
N GLN A 64 -2.38 42.22 -44.68
CA GLN A 64 -2.16 41.56 -45.95
C GLN A 64 -3.03 40.32 -46.17
N GLU A 65 -3.51 39.71 -45.08
CA GLU A 65 -4.39 38.52 -45.17
C GLU A 65 -5.78 38.88 -45.76
N TRP A 66 -6.18 40.14 -45.68
CA TRP A 66 -7.51 40.55 -46.13
C TRP A 66 -7.52 41.79 -46.99
N LEU A 67 -6.48 42.57 -47.04
CA LEU A 67 -6.34 43.79 -47.79
C LEU A 67 -5.29 43.61 -48.88
N SER A 68 -5.72 43.71 -50.11
CA SER A 68 -4.90 43.64 -51.30
C SER A 68 -4.86 45.01 -52.02
N VAL A 69 -3.70 45.40 -52.49
CA VAL A 69 -3.48 46.62 -53.25
C VAL A 69 -2.70 46.32 -54.52
N THR A 70 -3.19 46.83 -55.62
CA THR A 70 -2.46 46.76 -56.88
C THR A 70 -2.27 48.18 -57.45
N GLN A 71 -1.07 48.45 -58.00
CA GLN A 71 -0.71 49.75 -58.50
C GLN A 71 -0.72 49.79 -60.04
N GLN A 72 -1.39 50.78 -60.59
CA GLN A 72 -1.30 51.07 -61.98
C GLN A 72 -1.05 52.60 -62.19
N GLY A 73 0.18 52.94 -62.50
CA GLY A 73 0.60 54.33 -62.57
C GLY A 73 0.42 55.07 -61.26
N THR A 74 -0.41 56.10 -61.22
CA THR A 74 -0.75 56.90 -60.03
C THR A 74 -1.98 56.39 -59.27
N THR A 75 -2.56 55.29 -59.68
CA THR A 75 -3.78 54.73 -59.08
C THR A 75 -3.45 53.45 -58.33
N LEU A 76 -3.88 53.42 -57.11
CA LEU A 76 -3.91 52.20 -56.30
C LEU A 76 -5.34 51.65 -56.31
N THR A 77 -5.50 50.42 -56.79
CA THR A 77 -6.77 49.70 -56.68
C THR A 77 -6.71 48.86 -55.41
N VAL A 78 -7.62 49.07 -54.47
CA VAL A 78 -7.73 48.46 -53.16
C VAL A 78 -8.93 47.52 -53.20
N SER A 79 -8.70 46.30 -52.82
CA SER A 79 -9.70 45.24 -52.64
C SER A 79 -9.57 44.56 -51.29
N VAL A 80 -10.67 44.07 -50.77
CA VAL A 80 -10.74 43.38 -49.50
C VAL A 80 -11.42 42.02 -49.66
N SER A 81 -10.97 41.02 -48.92
CA SER A 81 -11.72 39.76 -48.79
C SER A 81 -12.93 39.95 -47.86
N ASP A 82 -13.93 39.05 -47.94
CA ASP A 82 -15.10 39.11 -47.07
C ASP A 82 -14.68 39.09 -45.60
N ASN A 83 -15.26 39.95 -44.78
CA ASN A 83 -15.08 39.93 -43.32
C ASN A 83 -16.00 38.86 -42.74
N GLN A 84 -15.40 37.81 -42.20
CA GLN A 84 -16.11 36.71 -41.55
C GLN A 84 -16.43 36.98 -40.07
N LEU A 85 -15.97 38.11 -39.52
CA LEU A 85 -16.11 38.46 -38.11
C LEU A 85 -17.24 39.41 -37.83
N ALA A 86 -17.86 39.32 -36.67
CA ALA A 86 -18.86 40.25 -36.16
C ALA A 86 -18.26 41.61 -35.73
N GLU A 87 -17.00 41.88 -36.05
CA GLU A 87 -16.27 43.09 -35.70
C GLU A 87 -15.74 43.80 -36.94
N GLU A 88 -15.75 45.13 -36.92
CA GLU A 88 -15.09 45.94 -37.93
C GLU A 88 -13.59 45.66 -37.93
N ARG A 89 -13.00 45.61 -39.12
CA ARG A 89 -11.53 45.52 -39.23
C ARG A 89 -10.97 46.73 -39.94
N ILE A 90 -9.82 47.22 -39.46
CA ILE A 90 -9.16 48.43 -39.91
C ILE A 90 -7.75 48.10 -40.35
N GLY A 91 -7.40 48.51 -41.55
CA GLY A 91 -6.06 48.41 -42.10
C GLY A 91 -5.55 49.79 -42.56
N GLN A 92 -4.31 49.85 -42.91
CA GLN A 92 -3.67 51.06 -43.44
C GLN A 92 -2.83 50.71 -44.65
N ILE A 93 -2.83 51.62 -45.61
CA ILE A 93 -1.89 51.63 -46.73
C ILE A 93 -1.01 52.84 -46.51
N ARG A 94 0.29 52.61 -46.36
CA ARG A 94 1.27 53.64 -46.19
C ARG A 94 1.95 53.95 -47.52
N ILE A 95 2.07 55.24 -47.88
CA ILE A 95 2.67 55.71 -49.10
C ILE A 95 3.88 56.60 -48.71
N ASP A 96 5.07 56.20 -49.11
CA ASP A 96 6.31 56.88 -48.79
C ASP A 96 7.00 57.40 -50.07
N ALA A 97 7.62 58.59 -49.96
CA ALA A 97 8.49 59.08 -50.99
C ALA A 97 9.85 58.34 -50.95
N THR A 98 10.35 57.92 -52.10
CA THR A 98 11.56 57.09 -52.23
C THR A 98 12.80 57.86 -52.70
N ASP A 99 12.66 59.16 -53.00
CA ASP A 99 13.71 60.01 -53.64
C ASP A 99 14.46 60.92 -52.65
N ASN A 100 14.50 60.59 -51.35
CA ASN A 100 15.10 61.41 -50.31
C ASN A 100 14.51 62.85 -50.15
N SER A 101 13.31 63.10 -50.67
CA SER A 101 12.61 64.38 -50.61
C SER A 101 12.24 64.84 -49.19
N LYS A 102 12.37 63.95 -48.17
CA LYS A 102 11.96 64.19 -46.77
C LYS A 102 10.48 64.57 -46.64
N LEU A 103 9.66 64.29 -47.63
CA LEU A 103 8.21 64.48 -47.55
C LEU A 103 7.63 63.52 -46.50
N PRO A 104 6.64 63.97 -45.71
CA PRO A 104 5.99 63.10 -44.78
C PRO A 104 5.21 61.99 -45.53
N ALA A 105 5.25 60.77 -44.98
CA ALA A 105 4.45 59.67 -45.46
C ALA A 105 2.97 60.02 -45.45
N ARG A 106 2.24 59.46 -46.40
CA ARG A 106 0.78 59.52 -46.46
C ARG A 106 0.21 58.18 -46.05
N SER A 107 -0.98 58.20 -45.44
CA SER A 107 -1.72 56.98 -45.09
C SER A 107 -3.11 57.03 -45.63
N VAL A 108 -3.57 55.90 -46.11
CA VAL A 108 -4.97 55.63 -46.38
C VAL A 108 -5.52 54.63 -45.40
N THR A 109 -6.51 55.00 -44.64
CA THR A 109 -7.22 54.09 -43.73
C THR A 109 -8.23 53.29 -44.50
N VAL A 110 -8.23 51.99 -44.35
CA VAL A 110 -9.19 51.08 -44.96
C VAL A 110 -10.03 50.48 -43.82
N ARG A 111 -11.32 50.75 -43.84
CA ARG A 111 -12.29 50.20 -42.93
C ARG A 111 -13.17 49.20 -43.65
N GLN A 112 -13.41 48.05 -43.00
CA GLN A 112 -14.40 47.13 -43.50
C GLN A 112 -15.39 46.81 -42.38
N GLU A 113 -16.67 46.95 -42.69
CA GLU A 113 -17.77 46.73 -41.76
C GLU A 113 -17.72 45.34 -41.13
N ALA A 114 -18.26 45.24 -39.93
CA ALA A 114 -18.56 43.94 -39.28
C ALA A 114 -19.54 43.14 -40.12
N ASN A 115 -19.39 41.85 -40.18
CA ASN A 115 -20.41 40.97 -40.77
C ASN A 115 -21.58 40.82 -39.79
N PRO A 116 -22.79 41.32 -40.11
CA PRO A 116 -23.94 41.20 -39.22
C PRO A 116 -24.41 39.76 -39.04
N GLU A 117 -24.06 38.88 -39.98
CA GLU A 117 -24.35 37.44 -39.94
C GLU A 117 -23.08 36.63 -40.19
N PRO A 118 -22.14 36.62 -39.22
CA PRO A 118 -20.95 35.85 -39.40
C PRO A 118 -21.34 34.38 -39.53
N PRO A 119 -20.64 33.59 -40.33
CA PRO A 119 -20.92 32.18 -40.47
C PRO A 119 -20.97 31.49 -39.08
N GLN A 120 -22.06 30.80 -38.79
CA GLN A 120 -22.14 29.98 -37.59
C GLN A 120 -21.16 28.81 -37.73
N VAL A 121 -20.21 28.79 -36.86
CA VAL A 121 -19.23 27.70 -36.82
C VAL A 121 -19.38 26.97 -35.49
N SER A 122 -19.88 25.74 -35.53
CA SER A 122 -20.10 24.95 -34.33
C SER A 122 -19.86 23.47 -34.58
N LEU A 123 -19.51 22.77 -33.52
CA LEU A 123 -19.41 21.33 -33.48
C LEU A 123 -20.15 20.80 -32.25
N SER A 124 -20.99 19.79 -32.43
CA SER A 124 -21.64 19.08 -31.33
C SER A 124 -21.56 17.59 -31.52
N VAL A 125 -21.62 16.84 -30.40
CA VAL A 125 -21.65 15.37 -30.37
C VAL A 125 -22.80 14.90 -29.50
N GLU A 126 -23.53 13.88 -29.95
CA GLU A 126 -24.65 13.32 -29.19
C GLU A 126 -24.75 11.81 -29.43
N PRO A 127 -24.70 10.98 -28.38
CA PRO A 127 -24.49 11.35 -26.99
C PRO A 127 -23.03 11.72 -26.69
N ALA A 128 -22.82 12.52 -25.64
CA ALA A 128 -21.49 12.90 -25.17
C ALA A 128 -20.87 11.87 -24.19
N SER A 129 -21.54 10.77 -23.93
CA SER A 129 -21.06 9.67 -23.10
C SER A 129 -21.63 8.35 -23.58
N LEU A 130 -20.79 7.32 -23.59
CA LEU A 130 -21.15 5.95 -23.94
C LEU A 130 -20.77 5.00 -22.80
N THR A 131 -21.67 4.06 -22.49
CA THR A 131 -21.40 3.01 -21.52
C THR A 131 -21.49 1.66 -22.20
N PHE A 132 -20.48 0.80 -21.97
CA PHE A 132 -20.36 -0.52 -22.55
C PHE A 132 -20.31 -1.58 -21.45
N PRO A 133 -20.88 -2.77 -21.65
CA PRO A 133 -20.62 -3.91 -20.79
C PRO A 133 -19.14 -4.35 -20.87
N ALA A 134 -18.72 -5.14 -19.90
CA ALA A 134 -17.35 -5.64 -19.86
C ALA A 134 -17.01 -6.52 -21.07
N GLU A 135 -17.92 -7.39 -21.47
CA GLU A 135 -17.72 -8.40 -22.50
C GLU A 135 -18.85 -8.36 -23.54
N GLY A 136 -18.53 -8.72 -24.79
CA GLY A 136 -19.49 -8.81 -25.88
C GLY A 136 -20.17 -7.49 -26.23
N ALA A 137 -19.52 -6.37 -25.99
CA ALA A 137 -20.08 -5.03 -26.21
C ALA A 137 -20.38 -4.78 -27.70
N ALA A 138 -21.66 -4.48 -28.03
CA ALA A 138 -22.01 -3.99 -29.34
C ALA A 138 -21.45 -2.58 -29.54
N HIS A 139 -21.05 -2.24 -30.79
CA HIS A 139 -20.65 -0.89 -31.13
C HIS A 139 -21.81 0.09 -30.91
N GLN A 140 -21.49 1.33 -30.58
CA GLN A 140 -22.45 2.43 -30.42
C GLN A 140 -22.12 3.58 -31.34
N GLN A 141 -23.13 4.36 -31.67
CA GLN A 141 -23.01 5.47 -32.60
C GLN A 141 -23.17 6.81 -31.89
N VAL A 142 -22.39 7.77 -32.32
CA VAL A 142 -22.45 9.17 -31.90
C VAL A 142 -22.71 10.03 -33.14
N THR A 143 -23.76 10.85 -33.11
CA THR A 143 -23.99 11.85 -34.13
C THR A 143 -23.04 13.01 -33.91
N VAL A 144 -22.35 13.42 -34.97
CA VAL A 144 -21.46 14.57 -34.97
C VAL A 144 -22.09 15.62 -35.91
N THR A 145 -22.55 16.70 -35.34
CA THR A 145 -23.13 17.82 -36.13
C THR A 145 -22.12 18.93 -36.26
N ALA A 146 -21.78 19.28 -37.47
CA ALA A 146 -20.85 20.33 -37.83
C ALA A 146 -21.57 21.44 -38.61
N GLU A 147 -21.39 22.67 -38.19
CA GLU A 147 -21.84 23.86 -38.92
C GLU A 147 -20.65 24.73 -39.33
N PRO A 148 -20.45 25.03 -40.60
CA PRO A 148 -21.25 24.55 -41.75
C PRO A 148 -21.06 23.03 -41.99
N GLU A 149 -22.02 22.40 -42.62
CA GLU A 149 -22.01 20.94 -42.90
C GLU A 149 -20.77 20.46 -43.68
N SER A 150 -20.12 21.40 -44.36
CA SER A 150 -18.83 21.15 -45.05
C SER A 150 -17.61 21.14 -44.15
N MET A 151 -17.77 21.52 -42.87
CA MET A 151 -16.66 21.53 -41.93
C MET A 151 -16.24 20.10 -41.63
N GLU A 152 -15.00 19.78 -41.95
CA GLU A 152 -14.40 18.50 -41.63
C GLU A 152 -13.99 18.44 -40.14
N TRP A 153 -13.98 17.24 -39.60
CA TRP A 153 -13.59 16.97 -38.26
C TRP A 153 -12.83 15.63 -38.17
N ARG A 154 -12.12 15.39 -37.09
CA ARG A 154 -11.40 14.17 -36.82
C ARG A 154 -11.66 13.71 -35.38
N ALA A 155 -11.81 12.39 -35.16
CA ALA A 155 -11.95 11.78 -33.86
C ALA A 155 -10.74 10.98 -33.52
N GLU A 156 -10.23 11.15 -32.30
CA GLU A 156 -9.09 10.41 -31.75
C GLU A 156 -9.36 9.99 -30.32
N SER A 157 -8.88 8.81 -29.94
CA SER A 157 -8.88 8.34 -28.56
C SER A 157 -7.77 9.03 -27.77
N ASP A 158 -8.03 9.38 -26.53
CA ASP A 158 -6.99 9.78 -25.58
C ASP A 158 -6.11 8.59 -25.17
N ASP A 159 -5.05 8.86 -24.40
CA ASP A 159 -4.11 7.82 -23.96
C ASP A 159 -4.81 6.74 -23.10
N ASP A 160 -5.83 7.10 -22.32
CA ASP A 160 -6.57 6.18 -21.47
C ASP A 160 -7.51 5.26 -22.27
N ALA A 161 -7.95 5.69 -23.43
CA ALA A 161 -8.81 4.93 -24.36
C ALA A 161 -8.01 4.16 -25.42
N GLN A 162 -6.74 4.50 -25.59
CA GLN A 162 -5.89 3.89 -26.61
C GLN A 162 -5.70 2.38 -26.35
N GLY A 163 -5.82 1.61 -27.42
CA GLY A 163 -5.63 0.14 -27.36
C GLY A 163 -6.90 -0.66 -27.04
N TRP A 164 -7.97 -0.02 -26.55
CA TRP A 164 -9.23 -0.71 -26.30
C TRP A 164 -10.47 -0.06 -26.96
N VAL A 165 -10.36 1.18 -27.43
CA VAL A 165 -11.40 1.87 -28.22
C VAL A 165 -11.01 1.87 -29.69
N THR A 166 -11.93 1.49 -30.55
CA THR A 166 -11.79 1.55 -32.02
C THR A 166 -12.82 2.49 -32.57
N LEU A 167 -12.41 3.38 -33.46
CA LEU A 167 -13.23 4.42 -34.06
C LEU A 167 -13.40 4.19 -35.56
N THR A 168 -14.63 4.28 -36.03
CA THR A 168 -14.94 4.37 -37.49
C THR A 168 -15.71 5.64 -37.73
N GLN A 169 -15.12 6.52 -38.57
CA GLN A 169 -15.66 7.82 -38.85
C GLN A 169 -16.33 7.84 -40.21
N GLU A 170 -17.57 8.34 -40.27
CA GLU A 170 -18.31 8.62 -41.47
C GLU A 170 -18.84 10.09 -41.40
N LYS A 171 -19.34 10.62 -42.53
CA LYS A 171 -19.88 11.98 -42.53
C LYS A 171 -21.03 12.09 -41.52
N GLY A 172 -20.89 12.95 -40.51
CA GLY A 172 -21.92 13.20 -39.50
C GLY A 172 -22.09 12.08 -38.47
N GLN A 173 -21.26 11.01 -38.50
CA GLN A 173 -21.41 9.89 -37.61
C GLN A 173 -20.06 9.30 -37.19
N LEU A 174 -19.95 9.00 -35.91
CA LEU A 174 -18.81 8.28 -35.33
C LEU A 174 -19.31 6.98 -34.71
N THR A 175 -18.81 5.86 -35.18
CA THR A 175 -19.04 4.55 -34.60
C THR A 175 -17.91 4.25 -33.64
N VAL A 176 -18.27 3.93 -32.40
CA VAL A 176 -17.34 3.57 -31.30
C VAL A 176 -17.51 2.10 -30.96
N ALA A 177 -16.47 1.34 -31.04
CA ALA A 177 -16.39 -0.05 -30.60
C ALA A 177 -15.32 -0.20 -29.52
N VAL A 178 -15.51 -1.16 -28.61
CA VAL A 178 -14.55 -1.43 -27.53
C VAL A 178 -14.19 -2.93 -27.53
N SER A 179 -12.96 -3.23 -27.18
CA SER A 179 -12.54 -4.62 -26.86
C SER A 179 -13.07 -5.03 -25.48
N ASP A 180 -13.16 -6.33 -25.21
CA ASP A 180 -13.56 -6.80 -23.89
C ASP A 180 -12.63 -6.25 -22.80
N ASN A 181 -13.22 -5.95 -21.64
CA ASN A 181 -12.49 -5.55 -20.45
C ASN A 181 -12.15 -6.80 -19.63
N PRO A 182 -10.88 -7.25 -19.61
CA PRO A 182 -10.51 -8.44 -18.85
C PRO A 182 -10.39 -8.19 -17.34
N GLU A 183 -10.42 -6.90 -16.93
CA GLU A 183 -10.16 -6.51 -15.55
C GLU A 183 -11.45 -6.45 -14.71
N THR A 184 -11.30 -6.71 -13.43
CA THR A 184 -12.39 -6.63 -12.44
C THR A 184 -12.67 -5.20 -11.97
N ARG A 185 -12.15 -4.22 -12.67
CA ARG A 185 -12.43 -2.81 -12.44
C ARG A 185 -12.93 -2.15 -13.71
N ARG A 186 -13.81 -1.19 -13.53
CA ARG A 186 -14.31 -0.33 -14.59
C ARG A 186 -13.17 0.50 -15.19
N ARG A 187 -13.14 0.63 -16.52
CA ARG A 187 -12.21 1.53 -17.23
C ARG A 187 -12.93 2.67 -17.92
N THR A 188 -12.26 3.79 -18.02
CA THR A 188 -12.79 4.99 -18.63
C THR A 188 -11.74 5.60 -19.56
N GLY A 189 -12.19 6.22 -20.63
CA GLY A 189 -11.35 6.96 -21.54
C GLY A 189 -12.18 8.03 -22.26
N LYS A 190 -11.57 8.77 -23.16
CA LYS A 190 -12.25 9.81 -23.93
C LYS A 190 -11.94 9.67 -25.40
N VAL A 191 -12.91 10.07 -26.20
CA VAL A 191 -12.72 10.32 -27.62
C VAL A 191 -12.88 11.81 -27.83
N VAL A 192 -11.88 12.44 -28.43
CA VAL A 192 -11.90 13.88 -28.74
C VAL A 192 -12.21 14.06 -30.20
N VAL A 193 -13.30 14.77 -30.48
CA VAL A 193 -13.71 15.16 -31.81
C VAL A 193 -13.22 16.59 -32.06
N THR A 194 -12.26 16.75 -32.93
CA THR A 194 -11.59 18.02 -33.22
C THR A 194 -12.06 18.55 -34.59
N PRO A 195 -12.64 19.74 -34.65
CA PRO A 195 -13.01 20.39 -35.92
C PRO A 195 -11.77 20.92 -36.64
N GLN A 196 -11.78 20.93 -37.95
CA GLN A 196 -10.70 21.55 -38.74
C GLN A 196 -10.79 23.09 -38.80
N HIS A 197 -11.84 23.65 -38.26
CA HIS A 197 -12.04 25.11 -38.22
C HIS A 197 -11.73 25.67 -36.83
N THR A 198 -10.87 26.69 -36.77
CA THR A 198 -10.36 27.25 -35.49
C THR A 198 -11.42 27.95 -34.63
N ALA A 199 -12.54 28.38 -35.23
CA ALA A 199 -13.64 29.02 -34.49
C ALA A 199 -14.54 28.02 -33.75
N ALA A 200 -14.48 26.73 -34.08
CA ALA A 200 -15.20 25.68 -33.34
C ALA A 200 -14.29 25.01 -32.32
N SER A 201 -14.82 24.74 -31.14
CA SER A 201 -14.08 24.06 -30.09
C SER A 201 -14.20 22.53 -30.18
N PRO A 202 -13.16 21.78 -29.89
CA PRO A 202 -13.22 20.32 -29.78
C PRO A 202 -14.28 19.85 -28.78
N LYS A 203 -14.84 18.66 -29.00
CA LYS A 203 -15.81 18.01 -28.14
C LYS A 203 -15.27 16.68 -27.66
N ALA A 204 -15.52 16.33 -26.38
CA ALA A 204 -15.14 15.07 -25.81
C ALA A 204 -16.35 14.15 -25.63
N ILE A 205 -16.17 12.88 -25.94
CA ILE A 205 -17.11 11.81 -25.67
C ILE A 205 -16.47 10.96 -24.58
N VAL A 206 -17.15 10.81 -23.45
CA VAL A 206 -16.66 9.95 -22.35
C VAL A 206 -17.05 8.50 -22.66
N ILE A 207 -16.07 7.61 -22.64
CA ILE A 207 -16.27 6.18 -22.83
C ILE A 207 -16.09 5.50 -21.49
N VAL A 208 -17.09 4.76 -21.06
CA VAL A 208 -17.09 3.98 -19.83
C VAL A 208 -17.31 2.52 -20.21
N GLN A 209 -16.47 1.63 -19.69
CA GLN A 209 -16.71 0.20 -19.83
C GLN A 209 -16.72 -0.45 -18.46
N GLU A 210 -17.76 -1.22 -18.20
CA GLU A 210 -17.97 -1.87 -16.91
C GLU A 210 -16.87 -2.90 -16.61
N ALA A 211 -16.73 -3.23 -15.33
CA ALA A 211 -15.81 -4.23 -14.85
C ALA A 211 -16.28 -5.64 -15.24
N LYS A 212 -15.36 -6.55 -15.51
CA LYS A 212 -15.66 -7.97 -15.64
C LYS A 212 -16.15 -8.49 -14.28
N VAL A 213 -17.31 -9.06 -14.29
CA VAL A 213 -17.88 -9.74 -13.12
C VAL A 213 -17.36 -11.19 -13.12
N LEU A 214 -16.50 -11.50 -12.14
CA LEU A 214 -16.08 -12.89 -11.97
C LEU A 214 -17.26 -13.74 -11.45
N PRO A 215 -17.34 -15.00 -11.85
CA PRO A 215 -18.33 -15.90 -11.27
C PRO A 215 -18.11 -16.04 -9.76
N PRO A 216 -19.17 -16.25 -8.99
CA PRO A 216 -19.03 -16.53 -7.56
C PRO A 216 -18.20 -17.78 -7.34
N SER A 217 -17.24 -17.72 -6.42
CA SER A 217 -16.38 -18.85 -6.10
C SER A 217 -15.86 -18.78 -4.66
N LEU A 218 -15.56 -19.94 -4.11
CA LEU A 218 -15.01 -20.12 -2.78
C LEU A 218 -13.92 -21.20 -2.85
N SER A 219 -12.75 -20.92 -2.29
CA SER A 219 -11.67 -21.88 -2.18
C SER A 219 -10.84 -21.65 -0.92
N ALA A 220 -10.16 -22.68 -0.46
CA ALA A 220 -9.23 -22.62 0.66
C ALA A 220 -7.82 -22.96 0.16
N ASP A 221 -6.79 -22.49 0.87
CA ASP A 221 -5.39 -22.82 0.57
C ASP A 221 -5.02 -24.27 0.94
N THR A 222 -5.90 -24.96 1.65
CA THR A 222 -5.84 -26.40 1.91
C THR A 222 -7.20 -27.05 1.76
N GLU A 223 -7.24 -28.21 1.13
CA GLU A 223 -8.38 -29.12 1.05
C GLU A 223 -8.05 -30.49 1.70
N GLY A 224 -6.78 -30.68 2.11
CA GLY A 224 -6.29 -31.90 2.71
C GLY A 224 -6.63 -32.00 4.19
N PRO A 225 -6.47 -33.20 4.78
CA PRO A 225 -6.73 -33.41 6.20
C PRO A 225 -5.75 -32.60 7.05
N ILE A 226 -6.29 -31.97 8.10
CA ILE A 226 -5.51 -31.30 9.13
C ILE A 226 -5.46 -32.26 10.33
N ALA A 227 -4.26 -32.57 10.79
CA ALA A 227 -4.06 -33.42 11.95
C ALA A 227 -3.31 -32.65 13.03
N TRP A 228 -3.82 -32.73 14.24
CA TRP A 228 -3.18 -32.15 15.42
C TRP A 228 -2.76 -33.21 16.41
N GLU A 229 -1.69 -32.96 17.10
CA GLU A 229 -1.33 -33.72 18.29
C GLU A 229 -2.37 -33.45 19.40
N TYR A 230 -2.47 -34.34 20.37
CA TYR A 230 -3.45 -34.26 21.45
C TYR A 230 -3.35 -32.97 22.28
N ASP A 231 -2.16 -32.40 22.38
CA ASP A 231 -1.83 -31.23 23.20
C ASP A 231 -1.72 -29.91 22.40
N ASN A 232 -2.05 -29.93 21.08
CA ASN A 232 -2.05 -28.73 20.27
C ASN A 232 -3.09 -27.73 20.76
N ASP A 233 -2.67 -26.50 21.06
CA ASP A 233 -3.48 -25.37 21.53
C ASP A 233 -3.34 -24.12 20.66
N THR A 234 -2.46 -24.13 19.67
CA THR A 234 -2.19 -22.97 18.79
C THR A 234 -3.05 -22.99 17.54
N GLY A 235 -3.53 -24.17 17.13
CA GLY A 235 -4.39 -24.32 15.99
C GLY A 235 -3.70 -24.17 14.64
N THR A 236 -4.53 -23.93 13.61
CA THR A 236 -4.12 -23.81 12.21
C THR A 236 -4.89 -22.70 11.53
N VAL A 237 -4.18 -21.83 10.83
CA VAL A 237 -4.77 -20.79 9.96
C VAL A 237 -5.00 -21.39 8.57
N ILE A 238 -6.19 -21.16 8.02
CA ILE A 238 -6.61 -21.56 6.68
C ILE A 238 -7.08 -20.31 5.95
N ASN A 239 -6.40 -19.95 4.87
CA ASN A 239 -6.77 -18.78 4.08
C ASN A 239 -7.91 -19.13 3.11
N ILE A 240 -8.86 -18.23 3.00
CA ILE A 240 -10.07 -18.40 2.19
C ILE A 240 -10.09 -17.35 1.08
N ALA A 241 -10.18 -17.80 -0.15
CA ALA A 241 -10.41 -16.92 -1.29
C ALA A 241 -11.89 -16.99 -1.69
N ALA A 242 -12.61 -15.90 -1.47
CA ALA A 242 -14.02 -15.73 -1.79
C ALA A 242 -14.19 -14.64 -2.84
N VAL A 243 -14.88 -14.95 -3.93
CA VAL A 243 -15.17 -14.01 -5.01
C VAL A 243 -16.67 -13.89 -5.17
N ASN A 244 -17.20 -12.68 -5.02
CA ASN A 244 -18.63 -12.37 -5.16
C ASN A 244 -19.58 -13.23 -4.30
N VAL A 245 -19.09 -13.69 -3.16
CA VAL A 245 -19.87 -14.44 -2.15
C VAL A 245 -19.53 -13.96 -0.75
N GLN A 246 -20.50 -14.05 0.16
CA GLN A 246 -20.26 -14.09 1.59
C GLN A 246 -20.16 -15.55 2.02
N TRP A 247 -19.41 -15.82 3.07
CA TRP A 247 -19.19 -17.18 3.53
C TRP A 247 -19.19 -17.27 5.06
N SER A 248 -19.40 -18.48 5.55
CA SER A 248 -19.29 -18.80 6.98
C SER A 248 -18.63 -20.15 7.17
N ALA A 249 -17.97 -20.34 8.30
CA ALA A 249 -17.29 -21.58 8.65
C ALA A 249 -17.76 -22.11 10.00
N LYS A 250 -17.82 -23.44 10.13
CA LYS A 250 -18.12 -24.13 11.38
C LYS A 250 -17.41 -25.47 11.45
N ALA A 251 -17.13 -25.94 12.66
CA ALA A 251 -16.65 -27.31 12.89
C ALA A 251 -17.81 -28.24 13.19
N VAL A 252 -17.87 -29.37 12.49
CA VAL A 252 -18.96 -30.34 12.62
C VAL A 252 -18.43 -31.78 12.59
N ASP A 253 -19.18 -32.68 13.21
CA ASP A 253 -19.00 -34.13 13.07
C ASP A 253 -19.62 -34.67 11.76
N ASP A 254 -19.64 -36.00 11.60
CA ASP A 254 -20.21 -36.66 10.45
C ASP A 254 -21.72 -36.43 10.31
N ASP A 255 -22.42 -36.21 11.42
CA ASP A 255 -23.87 -35.97 11.46
C ASP A 255 -24.22 -34.48 11.29
N GLY A 256 -23.24 -33.61 11.20
CA GLY A 256 -23.37 -32.14 11.07
C GLY A 256 -23.58 -31.42 12.39
N SER A 257 -23.46 -32.08 13.54
CA SER A 257 -23.50 -31.48 14.87
C SER A 257 -22.18 -30.74 15.15
N THR A 258 -22.22 -29.65 15.92
CA THR A 258 -21.05 -28.86 16.24
C THR A 258 -20.03 -29.66 17.05
N LEU A 259 -18.75 -29.57 16.68
CA LEU A 259 -17.64 -30.16 17.45
C LEU A 259 -17.31 -29.27 18.65
N PRO A 260 -17.54 -29.71 19.89
CA PRO A 260 -17.29 -28.88 21.07
C PRO A 260 -15.79 -28.66 21.34
N TRP A 261 -14.95 -29.50 20.80
CA TRP A 261 -13.50 -29.45 21.00
C TRP A 261 -12.74 -28.63 19.96
N LEU A 262 -13.39 -28.13 18.90
CA LEU A 262 -12.75 -27.37 17.84
C LEU A 262 -13.43 -26.01 17.68
N SER A 263 -12.72 -24.96 18.04
CA SER A 263 -13.17 -23.60 17.84
C SER A 263 -12.72 -23.10 16.49
N VAL A 264 -13.63 -22.46 15.73
CA VAL A 264 -13.33 -21.84 14.45
C VAL A 264 -13.57 -20.34 14.57
N TYR A 265 -12.51 -19.58 14.50
CA TYR A 265 -12.53 -18.11 14.51
C TYR A 265 -12.42 -17.61 13.08
N GLN A 266 -13.50 -16.98 12.60
CA GLN A 266 -13.58 -16.47 11.24
C GLN A 266 -13.16 -15.00 11.16
N ALA A 267 -12.31 -14.68 10.19
CA ALA A 267 -11.97 -13.34 9.73
C ALA A 267 -12.52 -13.09 8.32
N GLU A 268 -12.12 -12.02 7.66
CA GLU A 268 -12.59 -11.67 6.32
C GLU A 268 -12.08 -12.64 5.26
N ASP A 269 -10.83 -13.04 5.34
CA ASP A 269 -10.11 -13.84 4.34
C ASP A 269 -9.42 -15.09 4.90
N TYR A 270 -9.65 -15.43 6.16
CA TYR A 270 -9.14 -16.66 6.76
C TYR A 270 -10.02 -17.14 7.92
N ILE A 271 -9.78 -18.37 8.32
CA ILE A 271 -10.23 -18.93 9.59
C ILE A 271 -9.03 -19.38 10.40
N ASN A 272 -9.13 -19.30 11.73
CA ASN A 272 -8.21 -19.96 12.65
C ASN A 272 -8.96 -21.08 13.37
N ALA A 273 -8.57 -22.32 13.12
CA ALA A 273 -9.14 -23.51 13.71
C ALA A 273 -8.26 -23.95 14.90
N VAL A 274 -8.76 -23.78 16.12
CA VAL A 274 -8.02 -24.03 17.36
C VAL A 274 -8.66 -25.21 18.09
N PRO A 275 -7.99 -26.36 18.15
CA PRO A 275 -8.47 -27.50 18.92
C PRO A 275 -8.29 -27.27 20.41
N GLN A 276 -9.17 -27.79 21.23
CA GLN A 276 -8.92 -27.95 22.65
C GLN A 276 -8.03 -29.18 22.86
N ARG A 277 -7.20 -29.16 23.89
CA ARG A 277 -6.42 -30.32 24.27
C ARG A 277 -7.31 -31.57 24.40
N ASN A 278 -6.89 -32.68 23.81
CA ASN A 278 -7.58 -33.96 23.97
C ASN A 278 -7.01 -34.69 25.21
N THR A 279 -7.81 -34.80 26.26
CA THR A 279 -7.44 -35.50 27.48
C THR A 279 -7.82 -36.97 27.47
N ASP A 280 -8.56 -37.42 26.44
CA ASP A 280 -8.93 -38.83 26.27
C ASP A 280 -7.86 -39.55 25.45
N SER A 281 -7.59 -40.82 25.77
CA SER A 281 -6.67 -41.66 24.99
C SER A 281 -7.19 -41.98 23.56
N ALA A 282 -8.47 -41.79 23.30
CA ALA A 282 -9.06 -41.99 21.98
C ALA A 282 -8.86 -40.77 21.07
N PRO A 283 -8.39 -40.97 19.83
CA PRO A 283 -8.34 -39.88 18.86
C PRO A 283 -9.75 -39.43 18.48
N ARG A 284 -9.88 -38.19 18.01
CA ARG A 284 -11.14 -37.58 17.59
C ARG A 284 -11.01 -36.92 16.23
N SER A 285 -12.13 -36.85 15.49
CA SER A 285 -12.15 -36.33 14.12
C SER A 285 -13.43 -35.59 13.81
N GLY A 286 -13.47 -34.91 12.66
CA GLY A 286 -14.61 -34.21 12.12
C GLY A 286 -14.24 -33.41 10.90
N PHE A 287 -14.97 -32.33 10.65
CA PHE A 287 -14.78 -31.47 9.49
C PHE A 287 -14.91 -30.00 9.85
N ILE A 288 -14.13 -29.16 9.17
CA ILE A 288 -14.44 -27.75 9.03
C ILE A 288 -15.23 -27.60 7.74
N VAL A 289 -16.45 -27.09 7.85
CA VAL A 289 -17.37 -26.86 6.71
C VAL A 289 -17.44 -25.36 6.48
N ILE A 290 -17.13 -24.94 5.24
CA ILE A 290 -17.15 -23.55 4.81
C ILE A 290 -18.23 -23.44 3.73
N THR A 291 -19.24 -22.62 3.97
CA THR A 291 -20.44 -22.50 3.14
C THR A 291 -20.58 -21.07 2.63
N ALA A 292 -20.81 -20.93 1.31
CA ALA A 292 -21.15 -19.66 0.68
C ALA A 292 -22.64 -19.33 0.82
N ASP A 293 -23.00 -18.04 0.72
CA ASP A 293 -24.38 -17.55 0.63
C ASP A 293 -25.05 -17.77 -0.74
N ARG A 294 -24.34 -18.43 -1.65
CA ARG A 294 -24.78 -18.74 -3.02
C ARG A 294 -24.89 -20.24 -3.23
N GLU A 295 -26.10 -20.72 -3.59
CA GLU A 295 -26.37 -22.15 -3.78
C GLU A 295 -25.55 -22.79 -4.92
N GLU A 296 -25.15 -22.00 -5.92
CA GLU A 296 -24.31 -22.44 -7.03
C GLU A 296 -22.85 -22.68 -6.66
N VAL A 297 -22.40 -22.22 -5.49
CA VAL A 297 -21.03 -22.42 -4.99
C VAL A 297 -21.02 -23.60 -4.02
N ALA A 298 -20.24 -24.61 -4.37
CA ALA A 298 -20.14 -25.82 -3.53
C ALA A 298 -19.49 -25.47 -2.16
N GLU A 299 -20.01 -26.15 -1.11
CA GLU A 299 -19.38 -26.07 0.21
C GLU A 299 -18.00 -26.75 0.19
N LEU A 300 -17.07 -26.22 0.98
CA LEU A 300 -15.77 -26.87 1.22
C LEU A 300 -15.88 -27.68 2.52
N ARG A 301 -15.36 -28.91 2.51
CA ARG A 301 -15.27 -29.77 3.69
C ARG A 301 -13.82 -30.20 3.88
N ILE A 302 -13.20 -29.67 4.93
CA ILE A 302 -11.81 -29.95 5.28
C ILE A 302 -11.82 -30.98 6.42
N PRO A 303 -11.32 -32.19 6.21
CA PRO A 303 -11.22 -33.18 7.26
C PRO A 303 -10.24 -32.74 8.36
N VAL A 304 -10.62 -32.95 9.59
CA VAL A 304 -9.76 -32.63 10.75
C VAL A 304 -9.70 -33.82 11.70
N SER A 305 -8.54 -33.99 12.34
CA SER A 305 -8.34 -35.01 13.36
C SER A 305 -7.40 -34.52 14.46
N GLN A 306 -7.55 -35.09 15.62
CA GLN A 306 -6.62 -34.85 16.74
C GLN A 306 -6.29 -36.18 17.42
N GLY A 307 -5.00 -36.40 17.72
CA GLY A 307 -4.53 -37.56 18.45
C GLY A 307 -5.17 -37.70 19.82
N GLY A 308 -5.20 -38.91 20.36
CA GLY A 308 -5.54 -39.15 21.76
C GLY A 308 -4.36 -38.85 22.68
N ALA A 309 -4.64 -38.47 23.91
CA ALA A 309 -3.60 -38.34 24.94
C ALA A 309 -2.87 -39.69 25.14
N PRO A 310 -1.55 -39.67 25.31
CA PRO A 310 -0.82 -40.93 25.60
C PRO A 310 -1.20 -41.44 26.98
N ASP A 311 -1.17 -42.75 27.14
CA ASP A 311 -1.44 -43.37 28.44
C ASP A 311 -0.39 -43.00 29.50
N HIS A 312 0.76 -42.52 29.06
CA HIS A 312 1.87 -42.05 29.91
C HIS A 312 2.68 -40.99 29.15
N LEU A 313 3.37 -40.12 29.92
CA LEU A 313 4.16 -39.01 29.36
C LEU A 313 5.65 -39.38 29.28
N SER A 314 6.11 -40.40 30.05
CA SER A 314 7.49 -40.84 29.99
C SER A 314 7.83 -41.51 28.66
N THR A 315 8.98 -41.12 28.11
CA THR A 315 9.58 -41.74 26.91
C THR A 315 10.69 -42.71 27.28
N LEU A 316 10.98 -42.89 28.57
CA LEU A 316 12.00 -43.85 29.03
C LEU A 316 11.56 -45.29 28.74
N THR A 317 12.50 -46.09 28.31
CA THR A 317 12.26 -47.51 28.01
C THR A 317 12.72 -48.46 29.15
N GLY A 318 13.15 -47.91 30.29
CA GLY A 318 13.64 -48.62 31.47
C GLY A 318 14.25 -47.68 32.50
N ASP A 319 14.77 -48.23 33.54
CA ASP A 319 15.44 -47.47 34.63
C ASP A 319 16.58 -46.60 34.07
N LEU A 320 16.74 -45.39 34.63
CA LEU A 320 17.75 -44.41 34.23
C LEU A 320 18.73 -44.19 35.40
N ASP A 321 19.99 -44.55 35.16
CA ASP A 321 21.09 -44.19 36.07
C ASP A 321 21.59 -42.78 35.69
N LEU A 322 21.19 -41.76 36.48
CA LEU A 322 21.56 -40.37 36.31
C LEU A 322 23.06 -40.11 36.37
N MET A 323 23.83 -41.02 37.00
CA MET A 323 25.29 -40.92 37.04
C MET A 323 25.95 -41.12 35.68
N THR A 324 25.22 -41.71 34.72
CA THR A 324 25.72 -41.93 33.35
C THR A 324 25.57 -40.71 32.46
N LEU A 325 24.89 -39.66 32.92
CA LEU A 325 24.54 -38.48 32.12
C LEU A 325 25.53 -37.32 32.30
N ASP A 326 26.51 -37.41 33.18
CA ASP A 326 27.55 -36.39 33.44
C ASP A 326 26.98 -35.00 33.69
N PHE A 327 26.01 -34.87 34.60
CA PHE A 327 25.53 -33.58 35.08
C PHE A 327 26.67 -32.80 35.73
N ASP A 328 27.00 -31.60 35.20
CA ASP A 328 28.20 -30.86 35.57
C ASP A 328 27.94 -29.47 36.16
N HIS A 329 26.77 -28.88 35.87
CA HIS A 329 26.40 -27.55 36.40
C HIS A 329 24.93 -27.46 36.72
N GLY A 330 24.58 -26.49 37.57
CA GLY A 330 23.22 -26.18 37.92
C GLY A 330 23.00 -24.70 38.13
N TYR A 331 21.78 -24.30 37.98
CA TYR A 331 21.31 -22.96 38.39
C TYR A 331 19.97 -23.08 39.10
N SER A 332 19.70 -22.09 39.97
CA SER A 332 18.44 -22.01 40.69
C SER A 332 17.89 -20.58 40.67
N THR A 333 16.60 -20.49 40.78
CA THR A 333 15.92 -19.25 41.09
C THR A 333 15.13 -19.43 42.38
N LEU A 334 15.42 -18.61 43.37
CA LEU A 334 14.62 -18.51 44.56
C LEU A 334 13.62 -17.37 44.45
N MET A 335 12.37 -17.64 44.75
CA MET A 335 11.33 -16.63 44.95
C MET A 335 11.07 -16.41 46.43
N PRO A 336 11.82 -15.52 47.12
CA PRO A 336 11.54 -15.18 48.51
C PRO A 336 10.31 -14.27 48.56
N TYR A 337 9.49 -14.47 49.56
CA TYR A 337 8.30 -13.64 49.78
C TYR A 337 8.61 -12.43 50.66
N ALA A 338 7.88 -11.32 50.43
CA ALA A 338 8.01 -10.15 51.28
C ALA A 338 7.61 -10.46 52.72
N PRO A 339 8.27 -9.87 53.74
CA PRO A 339 8.02 -10.17 55.16
C PRO A 339 6.59 -9.99 55.63
N ASP A 340 5.83 -9.13 54.95
CA ASP A 340 4.42 -8.82 55.22
C ASP A 340 3.42 -9.74 54.47
N ASP A 341 3.89 -10.60 53.55
CA ASP A 341 3.05 -11.60 52.91
C ASP A 341 2.91 -12.84 53.84
N THR A 342 1.90 -12.82 54.69
CA THR A 342 1.61 -13.89 55.64
C THR A 342 0.79 -15.03 55.04
N MET A 343 0.37 -14.91 53.77
CA MET A 343 -0.49 -15.89 53.11
C MET A 343 0.28 -17.11 52.61
N ILE A 344 1.61 -16.98 52.41
CA ILE A 344 2.44 -18.05 51.84
C ILE A 344 3.53 -18.41 52.87
N PRO A 345 3.39 -19.54 53.55
CA PRO A 345 4.27 -19.91 54.68
C PRO A 345 5.55 -20.63 54.25
N VAL A 346 5.80 -20.76 52.93
CA VAL A 346 6.89 -21.55 52.35
C VAL A 346 7.64 -20.77 51.28
N SER A 347 8.87 -21.20 50.97
CA SER A 347 9.65 -20.69 49.84
C SER A 347 9.86 -21.79 48.81
N THR A 348 9.82 -21.47 47.56
CA THR A 348 10.02 -22.42 46.44
C THR A 348 11.32 -22.10 45.70
N TRP A 349 12.08 -23.12 45.42
CA TRP A 349 13.27 -23.07 44.59
C TRP A 349 12.98 -23.67 43.24
N ASP A 350 13.34 -22.99 42.16
CA ASP A 350 13.32 -23.53 40.80
C ASP A 350 14.75 -23.99 40.48
N ILE A 351 15.02 -25.30 40.52
CA ILE A 351 16.33 -25.88 40.34
C ILE A 351 16.41 -26.55 38.97
N ASN A 352 17.51 -26.28 38.30
CA ASN A 352 17.86 -26.88 37.03
C ASN A 352 19.27 -27.45 37.12
N ILE A 353 19.43 -28.73 36.87
CA ILE A 353 20.72 -29.43 36.79
C ILE A 353 20.89 -29.89 35.35
N LEU A 354 22.02 -29.52 34.75
CA LEU A 354 22.26 -29.63 33.31
C LEU A 354 23.55 -30.43 33.05
N THR A 355 23.56 -31.13 31.91
CA THR A 355 24.81 -31.68 31.36
C THR A 355 25.51 -30.63 30.49
N ASP A 356 26.81 -30.82 30.22
CA ASP A 356 27.55 -30.02 29.25
C ASP A 356 26.84 -30.06 27.87
N GLY A 357 26.79 -28.94 27.18
CA GLY A 357 26.09 -28.81 25.90
C GLY A 357 24.63 -28.36 25.99
N VAL A 358 24.09 -28.19 27.20
CA VAL A 358 22.74 -27.62 27.44
C VAL A 358 22.89 -26.36 28.27
N THR A 359 22.35 -25.26 27.77
CA THR A 359 22.47 -23.92 28.40
C THR A 359 21.13 -23.18 28.45
N PRO A 360 20.88 -22.45 29.55
CA PRO A 360 19.73 -21.53 29.61
C PRO A 360 19.87 -20.37 28.62
N SER A 361 18.78 -20.01 27.97
CA SER A 361 18.68 -18.83 27.09
C SER A 361 17.44 -18.01 27.37
N MET A 362 17.33 -16.82 26.76
CA MET A 362 16.12 -15.99 26.89
C MET A 362 14.87 -16.67 26.27
N GLY A 363 15.04 -17.64 25.40
CA GLY A 363 13.97 -18.40 24.76
C GLY A 363 13.67 -19.75 25.41
N GLY A 364 14.38 -20.12 26.47
CA GLY A 364 14.27 -21.41 27.13
C GLY A 364 15.64 -22.11 27.35
N ILE A 365 15.72 -23.34 26.95
CA ILE A 365 16.95 -24.14 27.03
C ILE A 365 17.45 -24.42 25.63
N GLU A 366 18.74 -24.21 25.38
CA GLU A 366 19.39 -24.46 24.09
C GLU A 366 20.47 -25.52 24.20
N GLY A 367 20.70 -26.22 23.08
CA GLY A 367 21.76 -27.23 22.96
C GLY A 367 21.27 -28.67 22.87
N SER A 368 22.18 -29.60 23.15
CA SER A 368 21.91 -31.04 23.17
C SER A 368 22.49 -31.66 24.45
N GLY A 369 21.71 -32.45 25.18
CA GLY A 369 22.09 -33.03 26.46
C GLY A 369 20.88 -33.26 27.35
N HIS A 370 21.06 -33.18 28.66
CA HIS A 370 20.03 -33.57 29.62
C HIS A 370 19.81 -32.49 30.67
N ARG A 371 18.58 -32.42 31.17
CA ARG A 371 18.14 -31.50 32.22
C ARG A 371 17.30 -32.23 33.24
N LEU A 372 17.61 -32.02 34.52
CA LEU A 372 16.68 -32.25 35.62
C LEU A 372 16.13 -30.89 36.08
N HIS A 373 14.82 -30.77 36.08
CA HIS A 373 14.12 -29.58 36.55
C HIS A 373 13.18 -29.96 37.69
N PHE A 374 13.31 -29.32 38.84
CA PHE A 374 12.47 -29.59 39.99
C PHE A 374 12.39 -28.41 40.94
N MET A 375 11.30 -28.36 41.73
CA MET A 375 10.97 -27.22 42.54
C MET A 375 10.78 -27.62 44.02
N PRO A 376 11.86 -27.80 44.79
CA PRO A 376 11.77 -28.12 46.21
C PRO A 376 11.17 -26.95 46.98
N VAL A 377 10.32 -27.28 47.92
CA VAL A 377 9.63 -26.37 48.83
C VAL A 377 10.25 -26.42 50.19
N THR A 378 10.75 -25.29 50.66
CA THR A 378 11.38 -25.16 51.98
C THR A 378 10.47 -24.42 52.96
N GLU A 379 10.82 -24.44 54.24
CA GLU A 379 10.29 -23.46 55.18
C GLU A 379 10.52 -22.04 54.63
N ARG A 380 9.70 -21.09 55.08
CA ARG A 380 9.78 -19.72 54.62
C ARG A 380 11.15 -19.09 54.84
N ILE A 381 11.73 -18.58 53.78
CA ILE A 381 12.95 -17.79 53.78
C ILE A 381 12.56 -16.32 53.66
N GLU A 382 12.86 -15.52 54.67
CA GLU A 382 12.60 -14.08 54.65
C GLU A 382 13.79 -13.32 54.04
N MET A 383 13.49 -12.27 53.32
CA MET A 383 14.51 -11.36 52.80
C MET A 383 15.00 -10.45 53.91
N ASN A 384 16.28 -10.58 54.31
CA ASN A 384 16.98 -9.56 55.05
C ASN A 384 18.37 -9.31 54.42
N ASP A 385 18.98 -8.17 54.74
CA ASP A 385 20.19 -7.68 54.03
C ASP A 385 21.45 -8.57 54.21
N ASP A 386 21.43 -9.52 55.15
CA ASP A 386 22.57 -10.37 55.52
C ASP A 386 22.35 -11.86 55.24
N ASP A 387 21.22 -12.28 54.66
CA ASP A 387 20.90 -13.68 54.45
C ASP A 387 21.58 -14.29 53.24
N MET A 388 22.37 -15.30 53.49
CA MET A 388 22.73 -16.30 52.49
C MET A 388 21.49 -17.20 52.27
N TYR A 389 20.93 -17.15 51.07
CA TYR A 389 19.84 -18.04 50.69
C TYR A 389 20.37 -19.45 50.56
N ILE A 390 20.00 -20.32 51.48
CA ILE A 390 20.49 -21.68 51.57
C ILE A 390 19.31 -22.62 51.40
N LEU A 391 19.40 -23.54 50.44
CA LEU A 391 18.48 -24.66 50.36
C LEU A 391 18.71 -25.56 51.57
N SER A 392 17.63 -25.84 52.30
CA SER A 392 17.73 -26.61 53.57
C SER A 392 18.13 -28.05 53.30
N ASP A 393 19.06 -28.56 54.15
CA ASP A 393 19.42 -29.97 54.16
C ASP A 393 18.24 -30.82 54.63
N GLY A 394 17.99 -31.92 53.93
CA GLY A 394 16.92 -32.83 54.29
C GLY A 394 16.42 -33.68 53.15
N GLU A 395 15.41 -34.47 53.42
CA GLU A 395 14.73 -35.31 52.44
C GLU A 395 13.43 -34.59 52.00
N TYR A 396 13.24 -34.46 50.68
CA TYR A 396 12.09 -33.90 50.04
C TYR A 396 11.29 -34.99 49.36
N GLU A 397 10.04 -35.18 49.78
CA GLU A 397 9.13 -36.16 49.20
C GLU A 397 8.43 -35.63 47.92
N ILE A 398 8.35 -36.43 46.88
CA ILE A 398 7.57 -36.12 45.68
C ILE A 398 6.08 -36.36 45.95
N VAL A 399 5.28 -35.32 45.84
CA VAL A 399 3.86 -35.37 46.23
C VAL A 399 2.96 -34.96 45.07
N THR A 400 1.71 -35.38 45.14
CA THR A 400 0.66 -34.80 44.25
C THR A 400 0.25 -33.47 44.80
N PRO A 401 0.25 -32.41 43.99
CA PRO A 401 -0.24 -31.08 44.40
C PRO A 401 -1.60 -31.14 45.04
N LYS A 402 -1.78 -30.42 46.15
CA LYS A 402 -3.05 -30.34 46.87
C LYS A 402 -3.74 -28.98 46.59
N PRO A 403 -5.06 -28.95 46.47
CA PRO A 403 -5.78 -27.68 46.45
C PRO A 403 -5.59 -26.96 47.78
N HIS A 404 -5.57 -25.61 47.75
CA HIS A 404 -5.51 -24.81 48.96
C HIS A 404 -6.75 -25.10 49.82
N PRO A 405 -6.55 -25.37 51.16
CA PRO A 405 -7.66 -25.80 52.04
C PRO A 405 -8.79 -24.73 52.20
N GLU A 406 -8.46 -23.46 52.05
CA GLU A 406 -9.39 -22.35 52.24
C GLU A 406 -9.80 -21.66 50.87
N ASP A 407 -9.05 -21.88 49.80
CA ASP A 407 -9.28 -21.36 48.49
C ASP A 407 -8.96 -22.41 47.41
N PRO A 408 -9.95 -23.20 46.98
CA PRO A 408 -9.76 -24.24 45.98
C PRO A 408 -9.28 -23.72 44.63
N ASP A 409 -9.46 -22.44 44.35
CA ASP A 409 -9.02 -21.77 43.10
C ASP A 409 -7.64 -21.14 43.22
N ALA A 410 -7.04 -21.14 44.44
CA ALA A 410 -5.64 -20.72 44.66
C ALA A 410 -4.69 -21.76 44.12
N ILE A 411 -3.85 -21.34 43.20
CA ILE A 411 -2.95 -22.20 42.41
C ILE A 411 -1.79 -22.77 43.26
N TYR A 412 -1.53 -22.26 44.49
CA TYR A 412 -0.29 -22.55 45.24
C TYR A 412 -0.52 -22.83 46.70
N TYR A 413 -0.89 -24.07 47.03
CA TYR A 413 -0.68 -24.57 48.38
C TYR A 413 0.40 -25.68 48.37
N LYS A 414 1.57 -25.37 48.91
CA LYS A 414 2.68 -26.30 48.98
C LYS A 414 3.09 -26.51 50.43
N ASP A 415 3.37 -27.76 50.79
CA ASP A 415 3.92 -28.09 52.07
C ASP A 415 5.48 -28.02 52.03
N ALA A 416 6.11 -27.51 53.10
CA ALA A 416 7.58 -27.59 53.20
C ALA A 416 8.06 -29.06 53.15
N TRP A 417 9.26 -29.26 52.66
CA TRP A 417 9.90 -30.57 52.49
C TRP A 417 9.24 -31.46 51.44
N THR A 418 8.59 -30.82 50.46
CA THR A 418 8.00 -31.53 49.34
C THR A 418 8.47 -30.98 48.00
N ILE A 419 8.30 -31.79 46.96
CA ILE A 419 8.41 -31.39 45.56
C ILE A 419 7.13 -31.85 44.86
N ASP A 420 6.48 -30.98 44.15
CA ASP A 420 5.34 -31.38 43.37
C ASP A 420 5.75 -32.28 42.21
N LYS A 421 4.99 -33.36 42.00
CA LYS A 421 5.24 -34.32 40.93
C LYS A 421 5.15 -33.65 39.58
N GLY A 422 5.92 -34.13 38.61
CA GLY A 422 5.88 -33.68 37.23
C GLY A 422 4.47 -33.82 36.63
N THR A 423 3.99 -32.73 36.08
CA THR A 423 2.69 -32.67 35.39
C THR A 423 2.86 -32.04 34.04
N GLU A 424 1.96 -32.38 33.14
CA GLU A 424 1.91 -31.71 31.85
C GLU A 424 1.12 -30.42 31.95
N GLY A 425 1.74 -29.30 31.56
CA GLY A 425 1.09 -28.00 31.52
C GLY A 425 0.01 -27.91 30.44
N THR A 426 -0.77 -26.88 30.53
CA THR A 426 -1.93 -26.66 29.62
C THR A 426 -1.56 -26.00 28.29
N THR A 427 -0.33 -25.52 28.16
CA THR A 427 0.14 -24.80 26.98
C THR A 427 1.45 -25.39 26.45
N THR A 428 1.69 -25.26 25.15
CA THR A 428 2.90 -25.77 24.50
C THR A 428 4.19 -25.12 25.00
N TRP A 429 4.14 -23.86 25.44
CA TRP A 429 5.29 -23.14 25.98
C TRP A 429 5.57 -23.46 27.46
N ASN A 430 4.62 -24.08 28.18
CA ASN A 430 4.75 -24.51 29.56
C ASN A 430 4.32 -25.98 29.69
N LYS A 431 4.91 -26.84 28.87
CA LYS A 431 4.54 -28.24 28.80
C LYS A 431 5.04 -29.06 30.01
N TYR A 432 6.21 -28.75 30.51
CA TYR A 432 6.93 -29.52 31.55
C TYR A 432 6.89 -28.75 32.87
N VAL A 433 5.89 -29.04 33.69
CA VAL A 433 5.63 -28.32 34.95
C VAL A 433 6.10 -29.17 36.12
N ASP A 434 6.75 -28.55 37.13
CA ASP A 434 7.28 -29.12 38.34
C ASP A 434 8.45 -30.09 38.04
N PHE A 435 8.38 -31.39 38.34
CA PHE A 435 9.55 -32.27 38.31
C PHE A 435 9.64 -33.08 37.02
N TRP A 436 10.64 -32.78 36.20
CA TRP A 436 10.90 -33.49 34.94
C TRP A 436 12.36 -33.82 34.72
N TYR A 437 12.62 -34.99 34.14
CA TYR A 437 13.80 -35.29 33.37
C TYR A 437 13.53 -34.99 31.90
N LEU A 438 14.45 -34.30 31.21
CA LEU A 438 14.34 -33.92 29.82
C LEU A 438 15.65 -34.20 29.08
N GLU A 439 15.53 -34.81 27.88
CA GLU A 439 16.61 -34.94 26.91
C GLU A 439 16.41 -33.97 25.78
N TYR A 440 17.44 -33.19 25.48
CA TYR A 440 17.46 -32.22 24.40
C TYR A 440 18.35 -32.67 23.26
N ARG A 441 17.92 -32.41 22.02
CA ARG A 441 18.71 -32.54 20.80
C ARG A 441 18.43 -31.38 19.90
N ASP A 442 19.47 -30.59 19.55
CA ASP A 442 19.36 -29.42 18.67
C ASP A 442 18.27 -28.45 19.13
N ASN A 443 18.20 -28.16 20.43
CA ASN A 443 17.23 -27.27 21.10
C ASN A 443 15.82 -27.87 21.29
N GLU A 444 15.56 -29.07 20.82
CA GLU A 444 14.24 -29.71 20.94
C GLU A 444 14.25 -30.81 22.01
N VAL A 445 13.16 -30.94 22.76
CA VAL A 445 12.99 -32.07 23.71
C VAL A 445 12.66 -33.32 22.91
N VAL A 446 13.56 -34.29 22.95
CA VAL A 446 13.42 -35.58 22.26
C VAL A 446 13.11 -36.72 23.20
N GLY A 447 13.33 -36.53 24.50
CA GLY A 447 13.00 -37.47 25.54
C GLY A 447 12.53 -36.74 26.79
N ALA A 448 11.56 -37.30 27.49
CA ALA A 448 10.99 -36.70 28.70
C ALA A 448 10.51 -37.78 29.66
N ALA A 449 10.59 -37.52 30.96
CA ALA A 449 9.97 -38.33 32.00
C ALA A 449 9.50 -37.46 33.17
N PRO A 450 8.17 -37.40 33.43
CA PRO A 450 7.69 -36.78 34.65
C PRO A 450 8.08 -37.61 35.84
N VAL A 451 8.58 -36.98 36.89
CA VAL A 451 8.81 -37.65 38.16
C VAL A 451 7.52 -37.60 38.98
N VAL A 452 6.97 -38.76 39.34
CA VAL A 452 5.65 -38.84 39.97
C VAL A 452 5.69 -39.32 41.43
N SER A 453 6.80 -39.91 41.86
CA SER A 453 7.02 -40.32 43.22
C SER A 453 8.50 -40.55 43.53
N GLY A 454 8.85 -40.67 44.82
CA GLY A 454 10.22 -40.87 45.28
C GLY A 454 10.67 -39.74 46.17
N THR A 455 11.99 -39.64 46.35
CA THR A 455 12.62 -38.64 47.22
C THR A 455 13.84 -38.00 46.59
N VAL A 456 14.13 -36.78 47.01
CA VAL A 456 15.38 -36.06 46.77
C VAL A 456 15.99 -35.72 48.10
N THR A 457 17.18 -36.30 48.43
CA THR A 457 17.92 -35.91 49.63
C THR A 457 18.89 -34.78 49.26
N VAL A 458 18.83 -33.69 50.00
CA VAL A 458 19.69 -32.52 49.81
C VAL A 458 20.64 -32.41 50.98
N THR A 459 21.94 -32.28 50.68
CA THR A 459 22.98 -32.00 51.65
C THR A 459 23.87 -30.86 51.20
N LYS A 460 23.97 -29.79 51.98
CA LYS A 460 24.88 -28.69 51.68
C LYS A 460 26.32 -29.08 51.86
N MET A 461 27.18 -28.72 50.93
CA MET A 461 28.62 -28.99 51.03
C MET A 461 29.28 -27.98 51.97
N GLU A 462 29.89 -28.44 53.03
CA GLU A 462 30.61 -27.59 54.00
C GLU A 462 31.81 -26.87 53.35
N GLY A 463 31.86 -25.54 53.53
CA GLY A 463 32.96 -24.70 53.02
C GLY A 463 32.86 -24.28 51.56
N PHE A 464 31.75 -24.61 50.89
CA PHE A 464 31.47 -24.20 49.52
C PHE A 464 30.15 -23.44 49.46
N GLU A 465 30.18 -22.22 48.87
CA GLU A 465 28.97 -21.47 48.67
C GLU A 465 28.11 -22.12 47.56
N ASN A 466 26.80 -22.12 47.76
CA ASN A 466 25.80 -22.62 46.80
C ASN A 466 26.10 -24.00 46.20
N SER A 467 26.84 -24.86 46.93
CA SER A 467 27.19 -26.22 46.51
C SER A 467 26.47 -27.25 47.36
N TYR A 468 25.89 -28.21 46.67
CA TYR A 468 25.02 -29.22 47.27
C TYR A 468 25.31 -30.61 46.71
N VAL A 469 24.98 -31.63 47.50
CA VAL A 469 24.80 -33.00 47.05
C VAL A 469 23.30 -33.26 46.97
N PHE A 470 22.80 -33.68 45.83
CA PHE A 470 21.45 -34.16 45.63
C PHE A 470 21.50 -35.67 45.36
N GLU A 471 20.82 -36.46 46.19
CA GLU A 471 20.66 -37.88 45.98
C GLU A 471 19.23 -38.13 45.52
N PHE A 472 19.05 -38.79 44.36
CA PHE A 472 17.79 -39.02 43.72
C PHE A 472 17.38 -40.50 43.82
N ASP A 473 16.16 -40.76 44.29
CA ASP A 473 15.49 -42.08 44.21
C ASP A 473 14.07 -41.84 43.77
N LEU A 474 13.86 -41.84 42.45
CA LEU A 474 12.68 -41.31 41.79
C LEU A 474 12.00 -42.39 40.93
N LEU A 475 10.69 -42.22 40.69
CA LEU A 475 9.92 -43.01 39.73
C LEU A 475 9.20 -42.12 38.76
N ASP A 476 9.22 -42.52 37.49
CA ASP A 476 8.39 -41.91 36.46
C ASP A 476 6.95 -42.46 36.45
N ASP A 477 6.10 -41.98 35.52
CA ASP A 477 4.66 -42.32 35.41
C ASP A 477 4.40 -43.73 34.86
N ILE A 478 5.44 -44.46 34.45
CA ILE A 478 5.35 -45.88 34.04
C ILE A 478 6.13 -46.81 34.97
N GLY A 479 6.70 -46.26 36.04
CA GLY A 479 7.38 -47.04 37.10
C GLY A 479 8.86 -47.29 36.84
N ASN A 480 9.51 -46.66 35.88
CA ASN A 480 10.96 -46.68 35.74
C ASN A 480 11.61 -45.88 36.88
N ARG A 481 12.73 -46.35 37.38
CA ARG A 481 13.50 -45.62 38.40
C ARG A 481 14.51 -44.69 37.76
N LEU A 482 14.60 -43.47 38.29
CA LEU A 482 15.66 -42.54 38.00
C LEU A 482 16.47 -42.35 39.28
N THR A 483 17.69 -42.86 39.29
CA THR A 483 18.53 -42.84 40.49
C THR A 483 19.91 -42.28 40.19
N GLY A 484 20.50 -41.60 41.16
CA GLY A 484 21.85 -41.06 41.03
C GLY A 484 22.12 -39.93 42.01
N THR A 485 23.29 -39.35 41.87
CA THR A 485 23.72 -38.23 42.72
C THR A 485 24.31 -37.13 41.85
N TYR A 486 23.89 -35.91 42.11
CA TYR A 486 24.57 -34.72 41.62
C TYR A 486 25.35 -34.09 42.79
N SER A 487 26.61 -33.70 42.55
CA SER A 487 27.42 -32.97 43.51
C SER A 487 28.10 -31.79 42.83
N GLY A 488 27.64 -30.59 43.15
CA GLY A 488 28.16 -29.42 42.50
C GLY A 488 27.53 -28.12 42.96
N SER A 489 27.96 -27.05 42.34
CA SER A 489 27.45 -25.72 42.57
C SER A 489 26.10 -25.52 41.84
N ILE A 490 25.19 -24.83 42.48
CA ILE A 490 23.93 -24.37 41.92
C ILE A 490 23.99 -22.85 41.91
N GLY A 491 24.23 -22.22 40.74
CA GLY A 491 24.24 -20.78 40.60
C GLY A 491 22.88 -20.21 41.06
N LEU A 492 22.88 -19.21 41.91
CA LEU A 492 21.67 -18.68 42.51
C LEU A 492 21.22 -17.34 41.86
N ASN A 493 20.00 -17.30 41.42
CA ASN A 493 19.32 -16.08 40.97
C ASN A 493 18.22 -15.73 41.95
N VAL A 494 18.23 -14.52 42.49
CA VAL A 494 17.19 -14.03 43.41
C VAL A 494 16.50 -12.83 42.78
N ASN A 495 15.21 -12.93 42.53
CA ASN A 495 14.41 -11.87 41.94
C ASN A 495 15.02 -11.27 40.63
N GLY A 496 15.62 -12.13 39.79
CA GLY A 496 16.23 -11.71 38.53
C GLY A 496 17.63 -11.09 38.67
N ARG A 497 18.26 -11.19 39.84
CA ARG A 497 19.67 -10.83 40.09
C ARG A 497 20.48 -12.11 40.33
N GLN A 498 21.43 -12.32 39.44
CA GLN A 498 22.45 -13.35 39.70
C GLN A 498 23.32 -12.90 40.87
N LEU A 499 23.37 -13.70 41.94
CA LEU A 499 24.30 -13.45 43.03
C LEU A 499 25.70 -13.94 42.60
N PRO A 500 26.78 -13.29 43.04
CA PRO A 500 28.13 -13.72 42.72
C PRO A 500 28.39 -15.13 43.30
N ASP A 501 29.08 -15.92 42.51
CA ASP A 501 29.55 -17.28 42.87
C ASP A 501 30.47 -17.26 44.10
#